data_4cb3f1730588a75a031a9f4d95f7fd04
#
_entry.id   4cb3f1730588a75a031a9f4d95f7fd04
#
_cell.length_a   1.000
_cell.length_b   1.000
_cell.length_c   1.000
_cell.angle_alpha   90.00
_cell.angle_beta   90.00
_cell.angle_gamma   90.00
#
_symmetry.space_group_name_H-M   'P 1'
#
loop_
_entity.id
_entity.type
_entity.pdbx_description
1 polymer ?
#
loop_
_entity_poly.entity_id
_entity_poly.type
_entity_poly.pdbx_seq_one_letter_code
_entity_poly.pdbx_strand_id
1 'polypeptide(L)'
;MKFLKIFVSLIFVLVLAGCGRVQPIMDVENTPVAYDLQKKQVKMAIIDSAVSRGWVVKKAESNEVELEFMARTHKATIRVPYSEKFFSILYVSSENLKADAKGNIHRNYNRWVNNLNVDIQKKISVIANSN
;
A
#
# COMPACT_ATOMS: atom_id res chain seq x y z
N MET A 1 -45.09 14.84 -10.71
CA MET A 1 -44.21 13.87 -11.39
C MET A 1 -42.80 14.38 -11.54
N LYS A 2 -42.55 15.63 -11.93
CA LYS A 2 -41.19 16.17 -12.03
C LYS A 2 -40.44 16.19 -10.70
N PHE A 3 -41.11 16.45 -9.60
CA PHE A 3 -40.50 16.45 -8.26
C PHE A 3 -40.07 15.08 -7.78
N LEU A 4 -40.79 14.02 -8.14
CA LEU A 4 -40.45 12.66 -7.75
C LEU A 4 -39.14 12.20 -8.42
N LYS A 5 -38.92 12.56 -9.69
CA LYS A 5 -37.70 12.22 -10.44
C LYS A 5 -36.46 12.90 -9.86
N ILE A 6 -36.58 14.16 -9.44
CA ILE A 6 -35.48 14.91 -8.81
C ILE A 6 -35.15 14.32 -7.45
N PHE A 7 -36.17 13.93 -6.68
CA PHE A 7 -35.96 13.32 -5.36
C PHE A 7 -35.23 11.97 -5.44
N VAL A 8 -35.61 11.12 -6.39
CA VAL A 8 -34.95 9.84 -6.63
C VAL A 8 -33.50 10.02 -7.06
N SER A 9 -33.22 11.00 -7.91
CA SER A 9 -31.86 11.32 -8.34
C SER A 9 -30.99 11.79 -7.17
N LEU A 10 -31.53 12.60 -6.26
CA LEU A 10 -30.82 13.08 -5.08
C LEU A 10 -30.48 11.95 -4.11
N ILE A 11 -31.38 11.00 -3.89
CA ILE A 11 -31.15 9.83 -3.04
C ILE A 11 -30.03 8.97 -3.62
N PHE A 12 -30.02 8.77 -4.94
CA PHE A 12 -29.00 8.00 -5.63
C PHE A 12 -27.59 8.61 -5.44
N VAL A 13 -27.47 9.94 -5.55
CA VAL A 13 -26.20 10.66 -5.33
C VAL A 13 -25.72 10.49 -3.90
N LEU A 14 -26.61 10.53 -2.90
CA LEU A 14 -26.27 10.33 -1.49
C LEU A 14 -25.73 8.92 -1.22
N VAL A 15 -26.31 7.89 -1.86
CA VAL A 15 -25.85 6.50 -1.74
C VAL A 15 -24.44 6.35 -2.30
N LEU A 16 -24.14 6.97 -3.46
CA LEU A 16 -22.80 6.94 -4.05
C LEU A 16 -21.76 7.64 -3.15
N ALA A 17 -22.12 8.76 -2.54
CA ALA A 17 -21.22 9.49 -1.64
C ALA A 17 -20.89 8.68 -0.37
N GLY A 18 -21.79 7.80 0.09
CA GLY A 18 -21.56 6.94 1.26
C GLY A 18 -20.58 5.79 1.04
N CYS A 19 -20.25 5.45 -0.22
CA CYS A 19 -19.37 4.33 -0.56
C CYS A 19 -17.89 4.73 -0.69
N GLY A 20 -17.54 6.01 -0.48
CA GLY A 20 -16.18 6.54 -0.78
C GLY A 20 -15.08 6.16 0.21
N ARG A 21 -15.39 5.53 1.36
CA ARG A 21 -14.40 5.19 2.39
C ARG A 21 -13.71 3.85 2.18
N VAL A 22 -14.31 2.96 1.43
CA VAL A 22 -13.83 1.61 1.18
C VAL A 22 -13.49 1.48 -0.29
N GLN A 23 -12.36 0.87 -0.59
CA GLN A 23 -11.82 0.71 -1.93
C GLN A 23 -11.31 -0.73 -2.11
N PRO A 24 -11.17 -1.23 -3.34
CA PRO A 24 -10.46 -2.47 -3.56
C PRO A 24 -9.05 -2.39 -2.97
N ILE A 25 -8.62 -3.49 -2.33
CA ILE A 25 -7.26 -3.60 -1.79
C ILE A 25 -6.27 -3.39 -2.94
N MET A 26 -5.36 -2.42 -2.77
CA MET A 26 -4.32 -2.13 -3.74
C MET A 26 -3.11 -3.02 -3.47
N ASP A 27 -2.88 -3.99 -4.35
CA ASP A 27 -1.62 -4.71 -4.41
C ASP A 27 -0.74 -4.04 -5.47
N VAL A 28 0.50 -3.75 -5.08
CA VAL A 28 1.51 -3.24 -6.01
C VAL A 28 2.33 -4.42 -6.48
N GLU A 29 2.23 -4.74 -7.75
CA GLU A 29 2.87 -5.94 -8.32
C GLU A 29 3.98 -5.56 -9.27
N ASN A 30 5.17 -6.12 -9.04
CA ASN A 30 6.31 -6.06 -9.93
C ASN A 30 6.70 -4.65 -10.36
N THR A 31 6.86 -3.75 -9.39
CA THR A 31 7.41 -2.42 -9.66
C THR A 31 8.86 -2.57 -10.11
N PRO A 32 9.22 -2.09 -11.30
CA PRO A 32 10.59 -2.25 -11.80
C PRO A 32 11.60 -1.47 -10.97
N VAL A 33 12.74 -2.09 -10.70
CA VAL A 33 13.93 -1.40 -10.20
C VAL A 33 14.67 -0.85 -11.41
N ALA A 34 14.59 0.47 -11.62
CA ALA A 34 15.07 1.13 -12.84
C ALA A 34 16.59 1.28 -12.94
N TYR A 35 17.33 0.78 -11.95
CA TYR A 35 18.79 0.93 -11.85
C TYR A 35 19.45 -0.43 -11.65
N ASP A 36 20.73 -0.51 -12.03
CA ASP A 36 21.53 -1.71 -11.83
C ASP A 36 22.05 -1.73 -10.37
N LEU A 37 21.27 -2.33 -9.48
CA LEU A 37 21.57 -2.44 -8.06
C LEU A 37 21.73 -3.90 -7.64
N GLN A 38 22.50 -4.10 -6.56
CA GLN A 38 22.56 -5.39 -5.89
C GLN A 38 21.28 -5.65 -5.10
N LYS A 39 20.92 -6.89 -4.93
CA LYS A 39 19.73 -7.30 -4.18
C LYS A 39 19.68 -6.71 -2.77
N LYS A 40 20.81 -6.70 -2.06
CA LYS A 40 20.91 -6.11 -0.72
C LYS A 40 20.61 -4.61 -0.70
N GLN A 41 20.94 -3.89 -1.79
CA GLN A 41 20.64 -2.47 -1.92
C GLN A 41 19.13 -2.24 -2.09
N VAL A 42 18.45 -3.09 -2.84
CA VAL A 42 17.00 -3.07 -2.97
C VAL A 42 16.34 -3.35 -1.61
N LYS A 43 16.82 -4.36 -0.89
CA LYS A 43 16.36 -4.67 0.47
C LYS A 43 16.50 -3.47 1.40
N MET A 44 17.65 -2.80 1.39
CA MET A 44 17.88 -1.60 2.20
C MET A 44 16.91 -0.48 1.85
N ALA A 45 16.65 -0.26 0.56
CA ALA A 45 15.70 0.75 0.13
C ALA A 45 14.30 0.48 0.68
N ILE A 46 13.86 -0.78 0.66
CA ILE A 46 12.57 -1.20 1.19
C ILE A 46 12.50 -0.96 2.71
N ILE A 47 13.48 -1.46 3.45
CA ILE A 47 13.50 -1.37 4.92
C ILE A 47 13.62 0.08 5.37
N ASP A 48 14.52 0.85 4.81
CA ASP A 48 14.72 2.26 5.19
C ASP A 48 13.47 3.09 4.91
N SER A 49 12.84 2.89 3.77
CA SER A 49 11.59 3.58 3.41
C SER A 49 10.46 3.23 4.36
N ALA A 50 10.31 1.94 4.68
CA ALA A 50 9.28 1.45 5.58
C ALA A 50 9.46 2.01 7.00
N VAL A 51 10.65 1.89 7.55
CA VAL A 51 10.97 2.36 8.91
C VAL A 51 10.75 3.87 9.01
N SER A 52 11.14 4.64 8.00
CA SER A 52 10.94 6.09 7.97
C SER A 52 9.46 6.50 8.01
N ARG A 53 8.58 5.63 7.53
CA ARG A 53 7.11 5.85 7.57
C ARG A 53 6.44 5.26 8.80
N GLY A 54 7.19 4.61 9.68
CA GLY A 54 6.64 4.02 10.90
C GLY A 54 6.25 2.56 10.78
N TRP A 55 6.58 1.89 9.68
CA TRP A 55 6.43 0.44 9.56
C TRP A 55 7.46 -0.27 10.44
N VAL A 56 7.07 -1.40 10.99
CA VAL A 56 7.95 -2.27 11.78
C VAL A 56 8.30 -3.50 10.95
N VAL A 57 9.58 -3.83 10.90
CA VAL A 57 10.04 -5.05 10.22
C VAL A 57 9.74 -6.25 11.11
N LYS A 58 8.88 -7.14 10.65
CA LYS A 58 8.53 -8.37 11.37
C LYS A 58 9.43 -9.54 10.99
N LYS A 59 9.78 -9.62 9.70
CA LYS A 59 10.70 -10.61 9.14
C LYS A 59 11.48 -9.97 8.01
N ALA A 60 12.77 -10.28 7.90
CA ALA A 60 13.63 -9.81 6.82
C ALA A 60 14.37 -11.00 6.24
N GLU A 61 13.77 -11.64 5.24
CA GLU A 61 14.33 -12.80 4.56
C GLU A 61 15.12 -12.39 3.31
N SER A 62 15.75 -13.36 2.66
CA SER A 62 16.58 -13.08 1.48
C SER A 62 15.80 -12.67 0.22
N ASN A 63 14.49 -12.97 0.19
CA ASN A 63 13.63 -12.70 -0.97
C ASN A 63 12.39 -11.88 -0.63
N GLU A 64 12.15 -11.61 0.66
CA GLU A 64 10.90 -11.00 1.10
C GLU A 64 11.08 -10.34 2.46
N VAL A 65 10.43 -9.20 2.63
CA VAL A 65 10.33 -8.51 3.92
C VAL A 65 8.87 -8.48 4.33
N GLU A 66 8.57 -8.83 5.57
CA GLU A 66 7.23 -8.67 6.14
C GLU A 66 7.22 -7.43 7.05
N LEU A 67 6.24 -6.56 6.84
CA LEU A 67 6.12 -5.29 7.51
C LEU A 67 4.75 -5.14 8.16
N GLU A 68 4.72 -4.47 9.31
CA GLU A 68 3.49 -4.17 10.03
C GLU A 68 3.42 -2.68 10.32
N PHE A 69 2.25 -2.08 10.09
CA PHE A 69 1.99 -0.69 10.42
C PHE A 69 0.79 -0.59 11.36
N MET A 70 0.93 0.20 12.40
CA MET A 70 -0.14 0.45 13.36
C MET A 70 -0.34 1.96 13.53
N ALA A 71 -1.56 2.43 13.26
CA ALA A 71 -2.00 3.81 13.49
C ALA A 71 -3.22 3.76 14.40
N ARG A 72 -3.07 4.15 15.68
CA ARG A 72 -4.09 4.01 16.72
C ARG A 72 -4.49 2.54 16.87
N THR A 73 -5.76 2.19 16.56
CA THR A 73 -6.27 0.82 16.62
C THR A 73 -6.26 0.11 15.26
N HIS A 74 -5.80 0.80 14.22
CA HIS A 74 -5.75 0.27 12.86
C HIS A 74 -4.41 -0.41 12.61
N LYS A 75 -4.44 -1.64 12.13
CA LYS A 75 -3.23 -2.42 11.89
C LYS A 75 -3.25 -3.03 10.50
N ALA A 76 -2.12 -2.99 9.81
CA ALA A 76 -1.95 -3.64 8.52
C ALA A 76 -0.65 -4.42 8.49
N THR A 77 -0.69 -5.59 7.89
CA THR A 77 0.49 -6.42 7.62
C THR A 77 0.61 -6.61 6.12
N ILE A 78 1.79 -6.37 5.61
CA ILE A 78 2.13 -6.54 4.20
C ILE A 78 3.39 -7.40 4.07
N ARG A 79 3.54 -8.00 2.89
CA ARG A 79 4.81 -8.62 2.51
C ARG A 79 5.33 -7.93 1.26
N VAL A 80 6.63 -7.79 1.19
CA VAL A 80 7.33 -7.11 0.08
C VAL A 80 8.34 -8.07 -0.51
N PRO A 81 7.93 -8.91 -1.48
CA PRO A 81 8.88 -9.70 -2.25
C PRO A 81 9.76 -8.78 -3.08
N TYR A 82 11.03 -9.11 -3.20
CA TYR A 82 11.97 -8.29 -3.96
C TYR A 82 13.06 -9.12 -4.64
N SER A 83 13.60 -8.54 -5.67
CA SER A 83 14.77 -9.01 -6.37
C SER A 83 15.59 -7.80 -6.82
N GLU A 84 16.65 -8.03 -7.60
CA GLU A 84 17.40 -6.92 -8.21
C GLU A 84 16.60 -6.14 -9.24
N LYS A 85 15.53 -6.74 -9.78
CA LYS A 85 14.77 -6.19 -10.92
C LYS A 85 13.40 -5.68 -10.56
N PHE A 86 12.76 -6.22 -9.51
CA PHE A 86 11.38 -5.92 -9.16
C PHE A 86 11.17 -5.94 -7.66
N PHE A 87 10.16 -5.24 -7.20
CA PHE A 87 9.57 -5.44 -5.88
C PHE A 87 8.05 -5.34 -5.96
N SER A 88 7.39 -5.98 -5.01
CA SER A 88 5.93 -5.93 -4.88
C SER A 88 5.56 -5.56 -3.45
N ILE A 89 4.36 -5.00 -3.27
CA ILE A 89 3.79 -4.72 -1.94
C ILE A 89 2.44 -5.42 -1.91
N LEU A 90 2.32 -6.49 -1.13
CA LEU A 90 1.17 -7.36 -1.12
C LEU A 90 0.50 -7.39 0.25
N TYR A 91 -0.81 -7.28 0.24
CA TYR A 91 -1.64 -7.36 1.45
C TYR A 91 -1.55 -8.76 2.07
N VAL A 92 -1.38 -8.83 3.40
CA VAL A 92 -1.43 -10.08 4.16
C VAL A 92 -2.66 -10.11 5.06
N SER A 93 -2.80 -9.13 5.94
CA SER A 93 -3.90 -9.06 6.90
C SER A 93 -4.06 -7.64 7.43
N SER A 94 -5.18 -7.40 8.09
CA SER A 94 -5.44 -6.12 8.73
C SER A 94 -6.42 -6.26 9.89
N GLU A 95 -6.41 -5.27 10.79
CA GLU A 95 -7.35 -5.14 11.88
C GLU A 95 -7.94 -3.73 11.85
N ASN A 96 -9.25 -3.64 12.05
CA ASN A 96 -9.98 -2.37 12.15
C ASN A 96 -9.81 -1.44 10.93
N LEU A 97 -9.70 -2.02 9.73
CA LEU A 97 -9.61 -1.31 8.46
C LEU A 97 -10.76 -1.65 7.50
N LYS A 98 -11.83 -2.24 8.03
CA LYS A 98 -13.04 -2.57 7.25
C LYS A 98 -12.77 -3.51 6.08
N ALA A 99 -11.75 -4.35 6.18
CA ALA A 99 -11.49 -5.38 5.16
C ALA A 99 -12.65 -6.36 5.10
N ASP A 100 -13.10 -6.69 3.90
CA ASP A 100 -14.25 -7.58 3.69
C ASP A 100 -13.91 -8.76 2.76
N ALA A 101 -14.87 -9.68 2.63
CA ALA A 101 -14.71 -10.87 1.79
C ALA A 101 -14.69 -10.57 0.29
N LYS A 102 -15.07 -9.35 -0.11
CA LYS A 102 -15.07 -8.92 -1.51
C LYS A 102 -13.74 -8.30 -1.93
N GLY A 103 -12.76 -8.23 -1.03
CA GLY A 103 -11.45 -7.65 -1.31
C GLY A 103 -11.40 -6.14 -1.20
N ASN A 104 -12.29 -5.55 -0.40
CA ASN A 104 -12.28 -4.11 -0.13
C ASN A 104 -11.66 -3.81 1.23
N ILE A 105 -11.13 -2.60 1.38
CA ILE A 105 -10.49 -2.12 2.60
C ILE A 105 -10.65 -0.60 2.71
N HIS A 106 -10.50 -0.07 3.92
CA HIS A 106 -10.51 1.38 4.13
C HIS A 106 -9.41 2.05 3.30
N ARG A 107 -9.74 3.17 2.65
CA ARG A 107 -8.83 3.90 1.75
C ARG A 107 -7.49 4.29 2.37
N ASN A 108 -7.40 4.40 3.69
CA ASN A 108 -6.15 4.72 4.36
C ASN A 108 -5.06 3.67 4.12
N TYR A 109 -5.44 2.38 4.08
CA TYR A 109 -4.50 1.32 3.75
C TYR A 109 -3.85 1.56 2.38
N ASN A 110 -4.67 1.82 1.35
CA ASN A 110 -4.16 2.06 0.01
C ASN A 110 -3.24 3.28 -0.05
N ARG A 111 -3.53 4.31 0.73
CA ARG A 111 -2.67 5.49 0.84
C ARG A 111 -1.32 5.14 1.48
N TRP A 112 -1.31 4.33 2.54
CA TRP A 112 -0.06 3.89 3.18
C TRP A 112 0.80 3.08 2.22
N VAL A 113 0.20 2.18 1.46
CA VAL A 113 0.90 1.36 0.45
C VAL A 113 1.44 2.24 -0.68
N ASN A 114 0.64 3.18 -1.17
CA ASN A 114 1.08 4.09 -2.23
C ASN A 114 2.26 4.96 -1.77
N ASN A 115 2.20 5.50 -0.56
CA ASN A 115 3.29 6.28 0.01
C ASN A 115 4.57 5.45 0.11
N LEU A 116 4.45 4.21 0.57
CA LEU A 116 5.59 3.32 0.68
C LEU A 116 6.20 3.00 -0.70
N ASN A 117 5.36 2.72 -1.69
CA ASN A 117 5.81 2.45 -3.05
C ASN A 117 6.60 3.62 -3.64
N VAL A 118 6.08 4.84 -3.48
CA VAL A 118 6.77 6.07 -3.94
C VAL A 118 8.10 6.25 -3.21
N ASP A 119 8.12 6.06 -1.90
CA ASP A 119 9.33 6.24 -1.08
C ASP A 119 10.41 5.21 -1.43
N ILE A 120 10.02 3.96 -1.65
CA ILE A 120 10.98 2.92 -2.07
C ILE A 120 11.63 3.30 -3.40
N GLN A 121 10.84 3.75 -4.38
CA GLN A 121 11.37 4.17 -5.68
C GLN A 121 12.33 5.35 -5.57
N LYS A 122 11.99 6.34 -4.73
CA LYS A 122 12.88 7.48 -4.45
C LYS A 122 14.18 7.03 -3.79
N LYS A 123 14.10 6.12 -2.81
CA LYS A 123 15.28 5.61 -2.10
C LYS A 123 16.18 4.82 -3.04
N ILE A 124 15.62 4.00 -3.91
CA ILE A 124 16.35 3.29 -4.95
C ILE A 124 17.14 4.27 -5.81
N SER A 125 16.51 5.35 -6.25
CA SER A 125 17.17 6.41 -7.03
C SER A 125 18.32 7.06 -6.25
N VAL A 126 18.12 7.36 -4.97
CA VAL A 126 19.15 7.94 -4.12
C VAL A 126 20.36 7.00 -4.00
N ILE A 127 20.12 5.72 -3.73
CA ILE A 127 21.20 4.72 -3.61
C ILE A 127 21.95 4.58 -4.94
N ALA A 128 21.24 4.51 -6.05
CA ALA A 128 21.85 4.40 -7.37
C ALA A 128 22.75 5.59 -7.72
N ASN A 129 22.33 6.80 -7.34
CA ASN A 129 23.06 8.04 -7.66
C ASN A 129 24.20 8.34 -6.68
N SER A 130 24.31 7.62 -5.57
CA SER A 130 25.39 7.79 -4.59
C SER A 130 26.56 6.80 -4.78
N ASN A 131 26.44 5.89 -5.73
CA ASN A 131 27.50 4.92 -6.07
C ASN A 131 28.50 5.50 -7.07
#